data_423e989e51ce71c85011558ecdb19c3f
#
_entry.id   423e989e51ce71c85011558ecdb19c3f
#
_cell.length_a   1.000
_cell.length_b   1.000
_cell.length_c   1.000
_cell.angle_alpha   90.00
_cell.angle_beta   90.00
_cell.angle_gamma   90.00
#
_symmetry.space_group_name_H-M   'P 1'
#
loop_
_entity.id
_entity.type
_entity.pdbx_description
1 polymer ?
#
loop_
_entity_poly.entity_id
_entity_poly.type
_entity_poly.pdbx_seq_one_letter_code
_entity_poly.pdbx_strand_id
1 'polypeptide(L)'
;MTDKNFGFGTQIRKSPYFNATVRYGAKGFSVYNHMYIPRDFGSPEQNFWNLIENAILCDVAVERQVEITGPDAYKFIQLLTPRDLSKLAVGQCKYVLIVNNDGGILNDPVLLRLDTNHFWLSLADSDVLFWAQGVAINSGLNVKITEPDVSPLQLQGPKSGDIMVSLFGESIKDLKYYWLKDYELDGIPLIVSRTGWSSELGYEIYLRDGSKGDDLYEKIMTAGKNFGIQPGHTCLLYTSDAADDRYRG
;
A
#
# COMPACT_ATOMS: atom_id res chain seq x y z
N MET A 1 20.57 23.28 -11.46
CA MET A 1 20.01 21.95 -11.15
C MET A 1 20.49 21.02 -12.24
N THR A 2 21.33 20.06 -11.92
CA THR A 2 21.81 19.10 -12.92
C THR A 2 20.66 18.16 -13.23
N ASP A 3 20.17 18.18 -14.46
CA ASP A 3 19.23 17.20 -14.99
C ASP A 3 19.79 15.81 -14.76
N LYS A 4 19.25 15.11 -13.77
CA LYS A 4 19.55 13.69 -13.58
C LYS A 4 18.76 12.95 -14.66
N ASN A 5 19.41 12.61 -15.76
CA ASN A 5 18.84 11.72 -16.77
C ASN A 5 18.78 10.31 -16.20
N PHE A 6 17.61 9.95 -15.65
CA PHE A 6 17.32 8.57 -15.35
C PHE A 6 16.98 7.85 -16.66
N GLY A 7 17.69 6.74 -16.96
CA GLY A 7 17.28 5.84 -18.04
C GLY A 7 16.08 5.02 -17.59
N PHE A 8 14.87 5.37 -18.08
CA PHE A 8 13.64 4.61 -17.77
C PHE A 8 13.31 3.64 -18.90
N GLY A 9 12.97 2.39 -18.53
CA GLY A 9 12.44 1.41 -19.47
C GLY A 9 11.02 1.78 -19.90
N THR A 10 10.73 1.62 -21.19
CA THR A 10 9.43 1.99 -21.78
C THR A 10 8.26 1.09 -21.35
N GLN A 11 8.57 -0.10 -20.81
CA GLN A 11 7.56 -1.08 -20.37
C GLN A 11 7.31 -1.06 -18.85
N ILE A 12 7.97 -0.17 -18.11
CA ILE A 12 7.83 -0.07 -16.66
C ILE A 12 6.98 1.16 -16.33
N ARG A 13 5.94 0.95 -15.53
CA ARG A 13 5.02 2.01 -15.15
C ARG A 13 5.64 2.99 -14.17
N LYS A 14 5.15 4.22 -14.18
CA LYS A 14 5.40 5.23 -13.16
C LYS A 14 4.16 5.33 -12.28
N SER A 15 4.36 5.49 -10.97
CA SER A 15 3.27 5.76 -10.05
C SER A 15 2.66 7.16 -10.29
N PRO A 16 1.45 7.43 -9.80
CA PRO A 16 0.88 8.78 -9.78
C PRO A 16 1.73 9.78 -8.98
N TYR A 17 2.60 9.30 -8.10
CA TYR A 17 3.48 10.08 -7.21
C TYR A 17 4.89 10.26 -7.75
N PHE A 18 5.22 9.63 -8.88
CA PHE A 18 6.58 9.59 -9.41
C PHE A 18 7.22 10.98 -9.53
N ASN A 19 6.51 11.96 -10.08
CA ASN A 19 7.04 13.32 -10.25
C ASN A 19 7.25 14.01 -8.89
N ALA A 20 6.35 13.81 -7.94
CA ALA A 20 6.50 14.31 -6.57
C ALA A 20 7.76 13.70 -5.91
N THR A 21 7.96 12.38 -5.97
CA THR A 21 9.14 11.73 -5.38
C THR A 21 10.45 12.27 -5.96
N VAL A 22 10.49 12.55 -7.27
CA VAL A 22 11.66 13.20 -7.91
C VAL A 22 11.87 14.61 -7.37
N ARG A 23 10.82 15.43 -7.23
CA ARG A 23 10.92 16.79 -6.65
C ARG A 23 11.40 16.76 -5.21
N TYR A 24 10.95 15.78 -4.43
CA TYR A 24 11.40 15.57 -3.04
C TYR A 24 12.75 14.87 -2.92
N GLY A 25 13.46 14.66 -4.02
CA GLY A 25 14.88 14.29 -4.04
C GLY A 25 15.18 12.82 -4.19
N ALA A 26 14.27 12.03 -4.74
CA ALA A 26 14.57 10.63 -5.11
C ALA A 26 15.82 10.57 -6.01
N LYS A 27 16.81 9.77 -5.60
CA LYS A 27 18.11 9.63 -6.28
C LYS A 27 18.21 8.35 -7.11
N GLY A 28 17.32 7.41 -6.90
CA GLY A 28 17.29 6.14 -7.61
C GLY A 28 15.94 5.44 -7.47
N PHE A 29 15.69 4.53 -8.38
CA PHE A 29 14.48 3.72 -8.43
C PHE A 29 14.83 2.25 -8.60
N SER A 30 14.03 1.39 -8.00
CA SER A 30 13.96 -0.05 -8.29
C SER A 30 12.70 -0.34 -9.09
N VAL A 31 12.52 -1.60 -9.47
CA VAL A 31 11.29 -2.11 -10.10
C VAL A 31 10.67 -3.13 -9.17
N TYR A 32 9.38 -3.01 -8.97
CA TYR A 32 8.56 -3.90 -8.16
C TYR A 32 7.17 -3.96 -8.81
N ASN A 33 6.60 -5.13 -9.02
CA ASN A 33 5.32 -5.31 -9.72
C ASN A 33 5.21 -4.51 -11.04
N HIS A 34 6.28 -4.50 -11.86
CA HIS A 34 6.37 -3.79 -13.16
C HIS A 34 6.19 -2.26 -13.04
N MET A 35 6.49 -1.67 -11.88
CA MET A 35 6.40 -0.24 -11.63
C MET A 35 7.67 0.27 -10.94
N TYR A 36 8.06 1.52 -11.22
CA TYR A 36 9.18 2.17 -10.52
C TYR A 36 8.80 2.51 -9.09
N ILE A 37 9.69 2.18 -8.15
CA ILE A 37 9.59 2.51 -6.74
C ILE A 37 10.83 3.29 -6.31
N PRO A 38 10.70 4.42 -5.59
CA PRO A 38 11.85 5.14 -5.04
C PRO A 38 12.61 4.25 -4.05
N ARG A 39 13.94 4.20 -4.21
CA ARG A 39 14.82 3.41 -3.34
C ARG A 39 15.85 4.23 -2.56
N ASP A 40 16.01 5.49 -2.88
CA ASP A 40 17.05 6.33 -2.30
C ASP A 40 16.64 7.80 -2.26
N PHE A 41 16.62 8.37 -1.06
CA PHE A 41 16.44 9.80 -0.80
C PHE A 41 17.65 10.41 -0.09
N GLY A 42 18.77 9.70 0.05
CA GLY A 42 20.01 10.16 0.67
C GLY A 42 20.52 9.22 1.74
N SER A 43 20.82 9.72 2.96
CA SER A 43 21.36 8.89 4.03
C SER A 43 20.33 7.87 4.53
N PRO A 44 20.57 6.55 4.39
CA PRO A 44 19.69 5.53 4.93
C PRO A 44 19.54 5.62 6.45
N GLU A 45 20.63 5.94 7.16
CA GLU A 45 20.63 6.11 8.62
C GLU A 45 19.70 7.26 9.04
N GLN A 46 19.82 8.43 8.39
CA GLN A 46 18.96 9.57 8.69
C GLN A 46 17.48 9.25 8.40
N ASN A 47 17.20 8.55 7.30
CA ASN A 47 15.85 8.12 6.96
C ASN A 47 15.29 7.13 7.98
N PHE A 48 16.12 6.20 8.48
CA PHE A 48 15.73 5.26 9.54
C PHE A 48 15.35 6.02 10.83
N TRP A 49 16.22 6.92 11.31
CA TRP A 49 15.92 7.69 12.52
C TRP A 49 14.69 8.58 12.35
N ASN A 50 14.46 9.10 11.15
CA ASN A 50 13.25 9.87 10.88
C ASN A 50 11.97 9.02 10.95
N LEU A 51 12.03 7.75 10.51
CA LEU A 51 10.91 6.81 10.69
C LEU A 51 10.62 6.57 12.18
N ILE A 52 11.66 6.41 13.00
CA ILE A 52 11.52 6.07 14.43
C ILE A 52 11.11 7.29 15.28
N GLU A 53 11.56 8.50 14.93
CA GLU A 53 11.36 9.70 15.73
C GLU A 53 10.22 10.61 15.23
N ASN A 54 9.93 10.58 13.93
CA ASN A 54 8.99 11.50 13.28
C ASN A 54 7.97 10.75 12.41
N ALA A 55 8.06 10.94 11.09
CA ALA A 55 7.25 10.23 10.11
C ALA A 55 7.93 10.21 8.72
N ILE A 56 7.64 9.19 7.95
CA ILE A 56 8.01 9.07 6.53
C ILE A 56 6.76 8.86 5.68
N LEU A 57 6.82 9.39 4.45
CA LEU A 57 5.83 9.12 3.40
C LEU A 57 6.48 8.31 2.29
N CYS A 58 6.03 7.07 2.10
CA CYS A 58 6.52 6.17 1.08
C CYS A 58 5.53 6.06 -0.08
N ASP A 59 6.03 6.22 -1.31
CA ASP A 59 5.31 5.81 -2.51
C ASP A 59 5.37 4.29 -2.63
N VAL A 60 4.26 3.63 -2.31
CA VAL A 60 4.08 2.19 -2.41
C VAL A 60 3.00 1.80 -3.44
N ALA A 61 2.77 2.64 -4.44
CA ALA A 61 1.82 2.34 -5.52
C ALA A 61 2.17 1.06 -6.29
N VAL A 62 3.39 0.58 -6.15
CA VAL A 62 3.87 -0.72 -6.63
C VAL A 62 3.13 -1.90 -5.98
N GLU A 63 2.53 -1.72 -4.80
CA GLU A 63 1.60 -2.67 -4.19
C GLU A 63 0.25 -2.60 -4.91
N ARG A 64 0.27 -3.01 -6.17
CA ARG A 64 -0.90 -2.97 -7.05
C ARG A 64 -2.06 -3.71 -6.44
N GLN A 65 -3.26 -3.17 -6.63
CA GLN A 65 -4.46 -3.79 -6.11
C GLN A 65 -5.02 -4.81 -7.10
N VAL A 66 -5.39 -5.99 -6.63
CA VAL A 66 -6.29 -6.89 -7.36
C VAL A 66 -7.68 -6.74 -6.76
N GLU A 67 -8.59 -6.22 -7.56
CA GLU A 67 -9.99 -6.04 -7.17
C GLU A 67 -10.81 -7.27 -7.56
N ILE A 68 -11.57 -7.78 -6.59
CA ILE A 68 -12.45 -8.94 -6.77
C ILE A 68 -13.85 -8.54 -6.33
N THR A 69 -14.79 -8.56 -7.28
CA THR A 69 -16.20 -8.20 -7.07
C THR A 69 -17.12 -9.28 -7.62
N GLY A 70 -18.39 -9.26 -7.20
CA GLY A 70 -19.41 -10.16 -7.70
C GLY A 70 -20.06 -11.00 -6.61
N PRO A 71 -21.19 -11.66 -6.91
CA PRO A 71 -21.98 -12.39 -5.90
C PRO A 71 -21.20 -13.48 -5.17
N ASP A 72 -20.19 -14.07 -5.81
CA ASP A 72 -19.36 -15.12 -5.23
C ASP A 72 -17.96 -14.63 -4.81
N ALA A 73 -17.72 -13.32 -4.74
CA ALA A 73 -16.40 -12.75 -4.43
C ALA A 73 -15.83 -13.29 -3.10
N TYR A 74 -16.66 -13.38 -2.06
CA TYR A 74 -16.23 -13.93 -0.77
C TYR A 74 -15.76 -15.39 -0.87
N LYS A 75 -16.54 -16.24 -1.57
CA LYS A 75 -16.16 -17.66 -1.77
C LYS A 75 -14.87 -17.77 -2.58
N PHE A 76 -14.72 -16.91 -3.59
CA PHE A 76 -13.54 -16.90 -4.43
C PHE A 76 -12.28 -16.49 -3.67
N ILE A 77 -12.34 -15.43 -2.84
CA ILE A 77 -11.22 -15.04 -1.96
C ILE A 77 -10.87 -16.19 -1.01
N GLN A 78 -11.86 -16.86 -0.41
CA GLN A 78 -11.61 -18.00 0.47
C GLN A 78 -10.95 -19.18 -0.26
N LEU A 79 -11.18 -19.32 -1.58
CA LEU A 79 -10.52 -20.35 -2.41
C LEU A 79 -9.02 -20.04 -2.61
N LEU A 80 -8.63 -18.75 -2.67
CA LEU A 80 -7.25 -18.34 -2.93
C LEU A 80 -6.34 -18.45 -1.71
N THR A 81 -6.89 -18.48 -0.49
CA THR A 81 -6.12 -18.43 0.76
C THR A 81 -6.50 -19.56 1.72
N PRO A 82 -5.53 -20.21 2.39
CA PRO A 82 -5.83 -21.17 3.45
C PRO A 82 -6.32 -20.50 4.74
N ARG A 83 -6.24 -19.17 4.85
CA ARG A 83 -6.65 -18.45 6.04
C ARG A 83 -8.17 -18.36 6.15
N ASP A 84 -8.74 -18.77 7.28
CA ASP A 84 -10.18 -18.61 7.54
C ASP A 84 -10.58 -17.13 7.57
N LEU A 85 -11.50 -16.76 6.70
CA LEU A 85 -12.05 -15.42 6.54
C LEU A 85 -13.46 -15.28 7.16
N SER A 86 -14.00 -16.31 7.79
CA SER A 86 -15.39 -16.33 8.30
C SER A 86 -15.69 -15.19 9.28
N LYS A 87 -14.68 -14.69 10.00
CA LYS A 87 -14.80 -13.59 10.96
C LYS A 87 -14.33 -12.24 10.41
N LEU A 88 -13.96 -12.16 9.12
CA LEU A 88 -13.55 -10.90 8.52
C LEU A 88 -14.79 -10.02 8.28
N ALA A 89 -14.91 -8.89 8.98
CA ALA A 89 -15.99 -7.95 8.79
C ALA A 89 -15.77 -7.03 7.59
N VAL A 90 -16.85 -6.44 7.05
CA VAL A 90 -16.75 -5.30 6.12
C VAL A 90 -16.03 -4.16 6.83
N GLY A 91 -15.11 -3.48 6.14
CA GLY A 91 -14.24 -2.45 6.72
C GLY A 91 -13.01 -3.01 7.44
N GLN A 92 -12.77 -4.33 7.42
CA GLN A 92 -11.56 -4.92 7.98
C GLN A 92 -10.53 -5.28 6.91
N CYS A 93 -9.24 -5.19 7.32
CA CYS A 93 -8.11 -5.73 6.59
C CYS A 93 -7.64 -7.04 7.24
N LYS A 94 -6.92 -7.87 6.48
CA LYS A 94 -6.30 -9.09 6.98
C LYS A 94 -5.08 -9.45 6.14
N TYR A 95 -3.95 -9.69 6.77
CA TYR A 95 -2.80 -10.29 6.10
C TYR A 95 -3.12 -11.75 5.75
N VAL A 96 -2.95 -12.12 4.49
CA VAL A 96 -3.28 -13.46 3.99
C VAL A 96 -2.13 -13.99 3.11
N LEU A 97 -2.10 -15.29 2.91
CA LEU A 97 -1.20 -15.94 1.95
C LEU A 97 -2.02 -16.40 0.75
N ILE A 98 -1.56 -16.10 -0.44
CA ILE A 98 -2.06 -16.71 -1.67
C ILE A 98 -1.15 -17.89 -1.99
N VAL A 99 -1.73 -19.07 -2.15
CA VAL A 99 -0.96 -20.31 -2.31
C VAL A 99 -1.33 -21.05 -3.60
N ASN A 100 -0.39 -21.84 -4.10
CA ASN A 100 -0.64 -22.80 -5.17
C ASN A 100 -1.18 -24.14 -4.64
N ASN A 101 -1.42 -25.10 -5.51
CA ASN A 101 -1.97 -26.42 -5.17
C ASN A 101 -1.07 -27.24 -4.24
N ASP A 102 0.23 -26.97 -4.24
CA ASP A 102 1.23 -27.70 -3.43
C ASP A 102 1.49 -26.99 -2.09
N GLY A 103 0.76 -25.91 -1.81
CA GLY A 103 0.93 -25.08 -0.61
C GLY A 103 2.10 -24.08 -0.69
N GLY A 104 2.74 -23.95 -1.87
CA GLY A 104 3.76 -22.93 -2.10
C GLY A 104 3.17 -21.52 -2.09
N ILE A 105 3.83 -20.58 -1.43
CA ILE A 105 3.38 -19.19 -1.33
C ILE A 105 3.65 -18.48 -2.67
N LEU A 106 2.61 -17.92 -3.27
CA LEU A 106 2.67 -17.09 -4.48
C LEU A 106 2.76 -15.61 -4.15
N ASN A 107 2.09 -15.18 -3.08
CA ASN A 107 2.06 -13.81 -2.60
C ASN A 107 1.54 -13.78 -1.16
N ASP A 108 1.80 -12.67 -0.46
CA ASP A 108 1.39 -12.45 0.92
C ASP A 108 0.70 -11.09 1.12
N PRO A 109 -0.41 -10.83 0.40
CA PRO A 109 -1.05 -9.52 0.37
C PRO A 109 -1.76 -9.17 1.67
N VAL A 110 -2.02 -7.87 1.83
CA VAL A 110 -3.09 -7.41 2.71
C VAL A 110 -4.41 -7.49 1.95
N LEU A 111 -5.35 -8.26 2.48
CA LEU A 111 -6.73 -8.33 2.01
C LEU A 111 -7.54 -7.22 2.68
N LEU A 112 -8.21 -6.39 1.88
CA LEU A 112 -9.13 -5.34 2.31
C LEU A 112 -10.55 -5.76 1.94
N ARG A 113 -11.47 -5.85 2.90
CA ARG A 113 -12.88 -6.09 2.65
C ARG A 113 -13.64 -4.78 2.63
N LEU A 114 -13.89 -4.27 1.43
CA LEU A 114 -14.53 -2.96 1.23
C LEU A 114 -16.05 -3.02 1.42
N ASP A 115 -16.67 -4.14 0.99
CA ASP A 115 -18.09 -4.40 1.12
C ASP A 115 -18.34 -5.92 1.20
N THR A 116 -19.59 -6.33 1.27
CA THR A 116 -20.02 -7.74 1.33
C THR A 116 -19.39 -8.58 0.22
N ASN A 117 -19.37 -8.06 -1.00
CA ASN A 117 -18.89 -8.73 -2.20
C ASN A 117 -17.82 -7.89 -2.96
N HIS A 118 -17.04 -7.10 -2.26
CA HIS A 118 -16.03 -6.24 -2.82
C HIS A 118 -14.74 -6.30 -1.98
N PHE A 119 -13.67 -6.74 -2.61
CA PHE A 119 -12.38 -6.98 -1.96
C PHE A 119 -11.23 -6.42 -2.80
N TRP A 120 -10.19 -5.97 -2.13
CA TRP A 120 -8.88 -5.72 -2.72
C TRP A 120 -7.82 -6.61 -2.08
N LEU A 121 -6.86 -7.04 -2.90
CA LEU A 121 -5.59 -7.61 -2.45
C LEU A 121 -4.51 -6.57 -2.76
N SER A 122 -3.86 -6.02 -1.73
CA SER A 122 -2.69 -5.14 -1.84
C SER A 122 -1.46 -6.02 -1.90
N LEU A 123 -0.80 -6.06 -3.06
CA LEU A 123 0.12 -7.15 -3.41
C LEU A 123 1.57 -6.90 -2.98
N ALA A 124 2.25 -7.96 -2.55
CA ALA A 124 3.69 -8.08 -2.70
C ALA A 124 4.08 -8.35 -4.18
N ASP A 125 5.38 -8.50 -4.48
CA ASP A 125 5.89 -8.61 -5.86
C ASP A 125 5.58 -9.96 -6.50
N SER A 126 4.43 -10.07 -7.17
CA SER A 126 4.11 -11.15 -8.10
C SER A 126 2.80 -10.91 -8.88
N ASP A 127 2.57 -11.67 -9.95
CA ASP A 127 1.43 -11.53 -10.88
C ASP A 127 0.14 -12.20 -10.37
N VAL A 128 -0.32 -11.86 -9.18
CA VAL A 128 -1.55 -12.41 -8.58
C VAL A 128 -2.80 -12.13 -9.40
N LEU A 129 -2.84 -11.02 -10.15
CA LEU A 129 -3.96 -10.72 -11.04
C LEU A 129 -4.21 -11.88 -12.03
N PHE A 130 -3.16 -12.32 -12.72
CA PHE A 130 -3.27 -13.41 -13.71
C PHE A 130 -3.53 -14.76 -13.05
N TRP A 131 -2.93 -15.01 -11.87
CA TRP A 131 -3.24 -16.19 -11.09
C TRP A 131 -4.72 -16.25 -10.70
N ALA A 132 -5.25 -15.18 -10.13
CA ALA A 132 -6.65 -15.12 -9.71
C ALA A 132 -7.61 -15.27 -10.92
N GLN A 133 -7.33 -14.60 -12.05
CA GLN A 133 -8.10 -14.76 -13.28
C GLN A 133 -8.04 -16.20 -13.79
N GLY A 134 -6.86 -16.83 -13.77
CA GLY A 134 -6.70 -18.23 -14.19
C GLY A 134 -7.50 -19.21 -13.32
N VAL A 135 -7.47 -19.02 -11.98
CA VAL A 135 -8.25 -19.83 -11.04
C VAL A 135 -9.75 -19.62 -11.25
N ALA A 136 -10.18 -18.40 -11.58
CA ALA A 136 -11.59 -18.08 -11.78
C ALA A 136 -12.20 -18.80 -12.99
N ILE A 137 -11.44 -19.05 -14.07
CA ILE A 137 -11.92 -19.65 -15.32
C ILE A 137 -12.68 -20.97 -15.07
N ASN A 138 -12.18 -21.80 -14.16
CA ASN A 138 -12.74 -23.14 -13.89
C ASN A 138 -13.39 -23.23 -12.50
N SER A 139 -13.53 -22.13 -11.77
CA SER A 139 -14.09 -22.15 -10.42
C SER A 139 -15.61 -22.34 -10.37
N GLY A 140 -16.31 -22.02 -11.46
CA GLY A 140 -17.78 -21.96 -11.50
C GLY A 140 -18.38 -20.80 -10.69
N LEU A 141 -17.54 -19.88 -10.19
CA LEU A 141 -17.97 -18.74 -9.38
C LEU A 141 -18.17 -17.49 -10.24
N ASN A 142 -19.23 -16.73 -9.93
CA ASN A 142 -19.54 -15.49 -10.61
C ASN A 142 -18.77 -14.32 -9.96
N VAL A 143 -17.60 -14.03 -10.49
CA VAL A 143 -16.71 -12.98 -10.02
C VAL A 143 -16.12 -12.18 -11.18
N LYS A 144 -15.85 -10.89 -10.93
CA LYS A 144 -15.08 -10.03 -11.79
C LYS A 144 -13.76 -9.70 -11.09
N ILE A 145 -12.65 -9.88 -11.81
CA ILE A 145 -11.29 -9.67 -11.29
C ILE A 145 -10.57 -8.68 -12.19
N THR A 146 -10.19 -7.55 -11.62
CA THR A 146 -9.58 -6.41 -12.34
C THR A 146 -8.46 -5.78 -11.51
N GLU A 147 -7.65 -4.96 -12.18
CA GLU A 147 -6.79 -3.98 -11.52
C GLU A 147 -7.52 -2.63 -11.54
N PRO A 148 -7.90 -2.06 -10.37
CA PRO A 148 -8.54 -0.76 -10.30
C PRO A 148 -7.51 0.39 -10.42
N ASP A 149 -7.97 1.61 -10.71
CA ASP A 149 -7.14 2.83 -10.57
C ASP A 149 -7.02 3.18 -9.08
N VAL A 150 -6.14 2.47 -8.40
CA VAL A 150 -5.88 2.65 -6.96
C VAL A 150 -4.38 2.60 -6.71
N SER A 151 -3.89 3.59 -5.99
CA SER A 151 -2.47 3.73 -5.70
C SER A 151 -2.26 4.05 -4.22
N PRO A 152 -1.63 3.16 -3.44
CA PRO A 152 -1.35 3.40 -2.03
C PRO A 152 -0.13 4.29 -1.80
N LEU A 153 -0.21 5.09 -0.72
CA LEU A 153 0.91 5.71 -0.01
C LEU A 153 0.95 5.11 1.40
N GLN A 154 2.15 4.93 1.95
CA GLN A 154 2.33 4.60 3.36
C GLN A 154 2.88 5.81 4.12
N LEU A 155 2.11 6.28 5.12
CA LEU A 155 2.54 7.28 6.10
C LEU A 155 2.84 6.55 7.40
N GLN A 156 4.11 6.47 7.78
CA GLN A 156 4.60 5.65 8.87
C GLN A 156 5.45 6.46 9.86
N GLY A 157 5.42 6.09 11.12
CA GLY A 157 6.19 6.71 12.21
C GLY A 157 5.31 7.29 13.32
N PRO A 158 5.87 7.62 14.50
CA PRO A 158 5.12 8.04 15.68
C PRO A 158 4.30 9.31 15.46
N LYS A 159 4.69 10.20 14.55
CA LYS A 159 3.96 11.43 14.21
C LYS A 159 2.91 11.25 13.10
N SER A 160 2.77 10.06 12.55
CA SER A 160 1.79 9.80 11.49
C SER A 160 0.35 10.09 11.94
N GLY A 161 0.00 9.78 13.20
CA GLY A 161 -1.31 10.07 13.76
C GLY A 161 -1.64 11.57 13.80
N ASP A 162 -0.68 12.40 14.20
CA ASP A 162 -0.85 13.85 14.28
C ASP A 162 -1.02 14.46 12.88
N ILE A 163 -0.26 13.94 11.90
CA ILE A 163 -0.39 14.33 10.48
C ILE A 163 -1.77 13.97 9.96
N MET A 164 -2.25 12.74 10.22
CA MET A 164 -3.57 12.32 9.80
C MET A 164 -4.69 13.14 10.44
N VAL A 165 -4.54 13.55 11.71
CA VAL A 165 -5.47 14.47 12.37
C VAL A 165 -5.50 15.82 11.68
N SER A 166 -4.37 16.35 11.26
CA SER A 166 -4.32 17.64 10.55
C SER A 166 -5.00 17.59 9.18
N LEU A 167 -5.07 16.41 8.55
CA LEU A 167 -5.71 16.20 7.24
C LEU A 167 -7.20 15.87 7.35
N PHE A 168 -7.58 15.02 8.31
CA PHE A 168 -8.92 14.42 8.39
C PHE A 168 -9.68 14.71 9.69
N GLY A 169 -9.07 15.45 10.61
CA GLY A 169 -9.65 15.74 11.93
C GLY A 169 -9.49 14.61 12.94
N GLU A 170 -9.93 14.85 14.17
CA GLU A 170 -9.73 13.94 15.31
C GLU A 170 -10.36 12.54 15.12
N SER A 171 -11.42 12.42 14.33
CA SER A 171 -12.12 11.15 14.10
C SER A 171 -11.26 10.07 13.45
N ILE A 172 -10.12 10.43 12.82
CA ILE A 172 -9.19 9.45 12.25
C ILE A 172 -8.56 8.54 13.33
N LYS A 173 -8.46 9.03 14.57
CA LYS A 173 -7.94 8.26 15.70
C LYS A 173 -8.81 7.07 16.09
N ASP A 174 -10.09 7.09 15.73
CA ASP A 174 -11.04 6.00 15.97
C ASP A 174 -10.83 4.81 15.02
N LEU A 175 -10.05 5.01 13.94
CA LEU A 175 -9.71 3.94 13.00
C LEU A 175 -8.83 2.91 13.69
N LYS A 176 -9.37 1.70 13.89
CA LYS A 176 -8.69 0.61 14.59
C LYS A 176 -7.61 -0.03 13.72
N TYR A 177 -6.61 -0.63 14.35
CA TYR A 177 -5.58 -1.40 13.66
C TYR A 177 -6.20 -2.53 12.83
N TYR A 178 -5.77 -2.64 11.55
CA TYR A 178 -6.35 -3.51 10.53
C TYR A 178 -7.83 -3.23 10.20
N TRP A 179 -8.24 -1.96 10.31
CA TRP A 179 -9.51 -1.47 9.80
C TRP A 179 -9.29 -0.39 8.73
N LEU A 180 -10.26 -0.24 7.87
CA LEU A 180 -10.28 0.75 6.80
C LEU A 180 -11.59 1.56 6.81
N LYS A 181 -11.56 2.74 6.20
CA LYS A 181 -12.72 3.59 6.02
C LYS A 181 -12.53 4.49 4.78
N ASP A 182 -13.63 4.85 4.13
CA ASP A 182 -13.65 5.86 3.08
C ASP A 182 -13.42 7.26 3.65
N TYR A 183 -12.60 8.04 2.95
CA TYR A 183 -12.30 9.44 3.25
C TYR A 183 -12.28 10.24 1.96
N GLU A 184 -12.38 11.56 2.09
CA GLU A 184 -12.17 12.52 1.02
C GLU A 184 -11.26 13.64 1.55
N LEU A 185 -10.29 14.06 0.74
CA LEU A 185 -9.43 15.20 1.05
C LEU A 185 -9.53 16.22 -0.10
N ASP A 186 -10.25 17.32 0.11
CA ASP A 186 -10.45 18.38 -0.91
C ASP A 186 -10.91 17.83 -2.27
N GLY A 187 -11.89 16.93 -2.28
CA GLY A 187 -12.41 16.29 -3.48
C GLY A 187 -11.57 15.12 -4.02
N ILE A 188 -10.51 14.70 -3.31
CA ILE A 188 -9.71 13.53 -3.64
C ILE A 188 -10.32 12.30 -2.95
N PRO A 189 -10.83 11.30 -3.69
CA PRO A 189 -11.44 10.12 -3.10
C PRO A 189 -10.37 9.15 -2.58
N LEU A 190 -10.48 8.74 -1.32
CA LEU A 190 -9.51 7.93 -0.62
C LEU A 190 -10.17 6.77 0.14
N ILE A 191 -9.44 5.67 0.27
CA ILE A 191 -9.62 4.74 1.38
C ILE A 191 -8.39 4.86 2.28
N VAL A 192 -8.59 4.91 3.58
CA VAL A 192 -7.51 4.91 4.56
C VAL A 192 -7.64 3.67 5.42
N SER A 193 -6.55 2.92 5.55
CA SER A 193 -6.45 1.83 6.52
C SER A 193 -5.40 2.15 7.58
N ARG A 194 -5.60 1.63 8.79
CA ARG A 194 -4.58 1.65 9.83
C ARG A 194 -3.74 0.38 9.76
N THR A 195 -2.92 0.34 8.73
CA THR A 195 -1.99 -0.74 8.40
C THR A 195 -0.63 -0.16 8.05
N GLY A 196 0.37 -1.00 7.86
CA GLY A 196 1.72 -0.66 7.46
C GLY A 196 2.69 -1.79 7.75
N TRP A 197 3.90 -1.68 7.23
CA TRP A 197 4.91 -2.73 7.29
C TRP A 197 6.17 -2.33 8.08
N SER A 198 6.18 -1.13 8.69
CA SER A 198 7.36 -0.55 9.36
C SER A 198 7.53 -0.94 10.83
N SER A 199 6.59 -1.67 11.42
CA SER A 199 6.43 -1.91 12.87
C SER A 199 6.15 -0.64 13.70
N GLU A 200 6.07 0.53 13.06
CA GLU A 200 5.67 1.78 13.65
C GLU A 200 4.17 2.06 13.48
N LEU A 201 3.66 3.06 14.21
CA LEU A 201 2.32 3.59 13.95
C LEU A 201 2.24 4.06 12.50
N GLY A 202 1.19 3.64 11.79
CA GLY A 202 1.07 4.01 10.40
C GLY A 202 -0.32 3.87 9.82
N TYR A 203 -0.43 4.45 8.63
CA TYR A 203 -1.63 4.43 7.80
C TYR A 203 -1.23 4.16 6.36
N GLU A 204 -2.08 3.42 5.65
CA GLU A 204 -2.03 3.29 4.20
C GLU A 204 -3.17 4.08 3.59
N ILE A 205 -2.85 4.94 2.63
CA ILE A 205 -3.76 5.90 2.00
C ILE A 205 -3.91 5.49 0.54
N TYR A 206 -5.02 4.87 0.20
CA TYR A 206 -5.33 4.35 -1.13
C TYR A 206 -6.03 5.42 -1.96
N LEU A 207 -5.28 6.05 -2.86
CA LEU A 207 -5.82 7.01 -3.82
C LEU A 207 -6.67 6.29 -4.86
N ARG A 208 -7.90 6.77 -5.10
CA ARG A 208 -8.87 6.17 -6.04
C ARG A 208 -9.03 6.96 -7.35
N ASP A 209 -8.15 7.90 -7.60
CA ASP A 209 -8.05 8.69 -8.83
C ASP A 209 -6.59 9.06 -9.08
N GLY A 210 -5.90 8.30 -9.91
CA GLY A 210 -4.48 8.48 -10.20
C GLY A 210 -4.12 9.87 -10.73
N SER A 211 -5.07 10.59 -11.32
CA SER A 211 -4.84 11.98 -11.79
C SER A 211 -4.54 12.97 -10.64
N LYS A 212 -4.87 12.60 -9.40
CA LYS A 212 -4.70 13.41 -8.19
C LYS A 212 -3.44 13.05 -7.37
N GLY A 213 -2.59 12.16 -7.88
CA GLY A 213 -1.44 11.66 -7.12
C GLY A 213 -0.47 12.74 -6.67
N ASP A 214 -0.07 13.61 -7.58
CA ASP A 214 0.82 14.73 -7.28
C ASP A 214 0.23 15.64 -6.18
N ASP A 215 -1.05 16.00 -6.30
CA ASP A 215 -1.75 16.86 -5.36
C ASP A 215 -1.86 16.21 -3.97
N LEU A 216 -2.21 14.93 -3.91
CA LEU A 216 -2.29 14.19 -2.65
C LEU A 216 -0.93 14.14 -1.94
N TYR A 217 0.14 13.83 -2.69
CA TYR A 217 1.49 13.74 -2.11
C TYR A 217 1.92 15.09 -1.49
N GLU A 218 1.72 16.18 -2.22
CA GLU A 218 2.04 17.54 -1.74
C GLU A 218 1.21 17.94 -0.51
N LYS A 219 -0.07 17.60 -0.46
CA LYS A 219 -0.93 17.88 0.69
C LYS A 219 -0.44 17.16 1.95
N ILE A 220 -0.08 15.89 1.84
CA ILE A 220 0.43 15.12 2.99
C ILE A 220 1.78 15.66 3.45
N MET A 221 2.72 15.91 2.53
CA MET A 221 4.03 16.46 2.86
C MET A 221 3.92 17.86 3.49
N THR A 222 3.00 18.69 3.01
CA THR A 222 2.74 20.02 3.56
C THR A 222 2.18 19.92 4.98
N ALA A 223 1.18 19.07 5.21
CA ALA A 223 0.58 18.85 6.54
C ALA A 223 1.60 18.31 7.55
N GLY A 224 2.50 17.43 7.07
CA GLY A 224 3.55 16.82 7.90
C GLY A 224 4.75 17.70 8.20
N LYS A 225 4.89 18.87 7.55
CA LYS A 225 6.10 19.70 7.65
C LYS A 225 6.50 20.05 9.09
N ASN A 226 5.53 20.42 9.93
CA ASN A 226 5.77 20.77 11.33
C ASN A 226 6.01 19.53 12.23
N PHE A 227 5.76 18.33 11.71
CA PHE A 227 5.96 17.05 12.40
C PHE A 227 7.23 16.33 11.92
N GLY A 228 8.05 16.99 11.11
CA GLY A 228 9.31 16.44 10.64
C GLY A 228 9.19 15.35 9.57
N ILE A 229 8.08 15.33 8.82
CA ILE A 229 7.88 14.34 7.74
C ILE A 229 9.01 14.40 6.71
N GLN A 230 9.46 13.24 6.26
CA GLN A 230 10.40 13.11 5.16
C GLN A 230 9.88 12.10 4.13
N PRO A 231 10.29 12.20 2.86
CA PRO A 231 10.06 11.12 1.92
C PRO A 231 10.81 9.88 2.38
N GLY A 232 10.13 8.73 2.35
CA GLY A 232 10.70 7.44 2.70
C GLY A 232 10.85 6.52 1.49
N HIS A 233 11.67 5.50 1.63
CA HIS A 233 11.84 4.47 0.63
C HIS A 233 11.60 3.08 1.22
N THR A 234 11.23 2.13 0.39
CA THR A 234 10.83 0.78 0.81
C THR A 234 11.93 -0.03 1.48
N CYS A 235 13.21 0.25 1.21
CA CYS A 235 14.29 -0.45 1.92
C CYS A 235 14.23 -0.24 3.44
N LEU A 236 13.65 0.87 3.92
CA LEU A 236 13.42 1.09 5.36
C LEU A 236 12.33 0.17 5.91
N LEU A 237 11.34 -0.17 5.10
CA LEU A 237 10.28 -1.10 5.49
C LEU A 237 10.82 -2.53 5.66
N TYR A 238 11.84 -2.92 4.88
CA TYR A 238 12.48 -4.23 4.98
C TYR A 238 13.62 -4.29 5.99
N THR A 239 14.29 -3.20 6.30
CA THR A 239 15.40 -3.16 7.27
C THR A 239 14.96 -3.04 8.71
N SER A 240 13.73 -2.59 8.94
CA SER A 240 13.08 -2.62 10.25
C SER A 240 12.38 -3.96 10.53
N ASP A 241 12.64 -4.99 9.71
CA ASP A 241 11.96 -6.28 9.81
C ASP A 241 12.36 -7.07 11.07
N ALA A 242 11.79 -6.64 12.19
CA ALA A 242 11.74 -7.45 13.40
C ALA A 242 10.90 -8.73 13.23
N ALA A 243 10.25 -8.93 12.07
CA ALA A 243 9.53 -10.18 11.78
C ALA A 243 10.51 -11.34 11.53
N ASP A 244 11.67 -11.06 10.91
CA ASP A 244 12.71 -12.08 10.73
C ASP A 244 13.35 -12.54 12.07
N ASP A 245 13.39 -11.68 13.08
CA ASP A 245 13.88 -12.03 14.41
C ASP A 245 12.88 -12.89 15.22
N ARG A 246 11.60 -12.90 14.88
CA ARG A 246 10.59 -13.77 15.53
C ARG A 246 10.69 -15.23 15.12
N TYR A 247 11.35 -15.53 14.00
CA TYR A 247 11.58 -16.90 13.52
C TYR A 247 12.93 -17.49 13.94
N ARG A 248 13.77 -16.73 14.64
CA ARG A 248 15.07 -17.20 15.16
C ARG A 248 15.08 -17.50 16.67
N GLY A 249 13.93 -17.50 17.30
CA GLY A 249 13.74 -17.86 18.71
C GLY A 249 13.19 -19.26 18.91
#